data_ed34ce023984c963ca1bb74c264d3603
#
_entry.id   ed34ce023984c963ca1bb74c264d3603
#
_cell.length_a   1.000
_cell.length_b   1.000
_cell.length_c   1.000
_cell.angle_alpha   90.00
_cell.angle_beta   90.00
_cell.angle_gamma   90.00
#
_symmetry.space_group_name_H-M   'P 1'
#
loop_
_entity.id
_entity.type
_entity.pdbx_description
1 polymer ?
#
loop_
_entity_poly.entity_id
_entity_poly.type
_entity_poly.pdbx_seq_one_letter_code
_entity_poly.pdbx_strand_id
1 'polypeptide(L)'
;LGDVYKRQAEDGIIIVVLTLERRTNRLLAGPDIVSRGFVYVRESEQLMEDARKAVADALDKCLRGKHTDWNKIKLVIRDAMNDYIWKKTKRRPMVIPIIMDVDV
;
A
#
# COMPACT_ATOMS: atom_id res chain seq x y z
N LEU A 1 -17.14 -10.91 11.73
CA LEU A 1 -15.83 -10.28 11.96
C LEU A 1 -14.69 -11.29 12.03
N GLY A 2 -14.89 -12.39 12.75
CA GLY A 2 -13.84 -13.38 12.90
C GLY A 2 -13.45 -14.08 11.61
N ASP A 3 -14.42 -14.43 10.79
CA ASP A 3 -14.16 -15.15 9.55
C ASP A 3 -13.42 -14.32 8.53
N VAL A 4 -13.82 -13.06 8.39
CA VAL A 4 -13.15 -12.13 7.46
C VAL A 4 -11.71 -11.87 7.92
N TYR A 5 -11.54 -11.68 9.20
CA TYR A 5 -10.22 -11.46 9.78
C TYR A 5 -9.31 -12.68 9.60
N LYS A 6 -9.83 -13.88 9.83
CA LYS A 6 -9.07 -15.11 9.64
C LYS A 6 -8.63 -15.30 8.19
N ARG A 7 -9.51 -15.03 7.23
CA ARG A 7 -9.18 -15.18 5.82
C ARG A 7 -8.07 -14.22 5.41
N GLN A 8 -8.12 -12.99 5.88
CA GLN A 8 -7.07 -12.03 5.61
C GLN A 8 -5.75 -12.45 6.25
N ALA A 9 -5.81 -12.99 7.47
CA ALA A 9 -4.62 -13.47 8.16
C ALA A 9 -3.97 -14.65 7.44
N GLU A 10 -4.77 -15.51 6.81
CA GLU A 10 -4.25 -16.65 6.04
C GLU A 10 -3.45 -16.19 4.83
N ASP A 11 -3.84 -15.11 4.20
CA ASP A 11 -3.12 -14.55 3.06
C ASP A 11 -2.01 -13.58 3.48
N GLY A 12 -1.88 -13.30 4.76
CA GLY A 12 -0.83 -12.46 5.29
C GLY A 12 -1.21 -11.00 5.38
N ILE A 13 -0.22 -10.19 5.75
CA ILE A 13 -0.37 -8.75 5.97
C ILE A 13 0.68 -8.03 5.14
N ILE A 14 0.27 -6.98 4.45
CA ILE A 14 1.16 -6.07 3.72
C ILE A 14 1.00 -4.69 4.33
N ILE A 15 2.10 -4.11 4.77
CA ILE A 15 2.11 -2.76 5.34
C ILE A 15 2.80 -1.85 4.33
N VAL A 16 2.12 -0.77 3.96
CA VAL A 16 2.66 0.23 3.04
C VAL A 16 2.90 1.52 3.83
N VAL A 17 4.15 1.94 3.92
CA VAL A 17 4.55 3.11 4.71
C VAL A 17 5.03 4.21 3.76
N LEU A 18 4.52 5.41 3.94
CA LEU A 18 5.00 6.56 3.20
C LEU A 18 5.09 7.78 4.11
N THR A 19 5.93 8.72 3.72
CA THR A 19 6.13 9.97 4.46
C THR A 19 5.78 11.14 3.56
N LEU A 20 4.89 12.00 4.04
CA LEU A 20 4.45 13.18 3.31
C LEU A 20 4.87 14.44 4.06
N GLU A 21 5.13 15.50 3.30
CA GLU A 21 5.26 16.82 3.90
C GLU A 21 3.88 17.31 4.33
N ARG A 22 3.78 17.81 5.57
CA ARG A 22 2.50 18.15 6.18
C ARG A 22 1.71 19.20 5.40
N ARG A 23 2.39 20.21 4.89
CA ARG A 23 1.73 21.36 4.25
C ARG A 23 1.31 21.09 2.81
N THR A 24 2.16 20.41 2.05
CA THR A 24 1.96 20.28 0.61
C THR A 24 1.52 18.88 0.20
N ASN A 25 1.51 17.93 1.13
CA ASN A 25 1.30 16.50 0.84
C ASN A 25 2.29 15.94 -0.18
N ARG A 26 3.47 16.56 -0.27
CA ARG A 26 4.51 16.07 -1.15
C ARG A 26 5.12 14.79 -0.59
N LEU A 27 5.30 13.80 -1.44
CA LEU A 27 5.91 12.54 -1.03
C LEU A 27 7.41 12.75 -0.77
N LEU A 28 7.83 12.56 0.47
CA LEU A 28 9.23 12.71 0.86
C LEU A 28 9.97 11.37 0.86
N ALA A 29 9.29 10.29 1.21
CA ALA A 29 9.88 8.97 1.25
C ALA A 29 8.81 7.92 1.03
N GLY A 30 9.22 6.79 0.45
CA GLY A 30 8.34 5.68 0.21
C GLY A 30 7.74 5.68 -1.19
N PRO A 31 6.72 4.88 -1.44
CA PRO A 31 6.16 3.93 -0.49
C PRO A 31 7.11 2.76 -0.22
N ASP A 32 7.22 2.39 1.04
CA ASP A 32 7.96 1.21 1.47
C ASP A 32 6.98 0.11 1.81
N ILE A 33 7.30 -1.12 1.45
CA ILE A 33 6.39 -2.25 1.64
C ILE A 33 7.05 -3.27 2.55
N VAL A 34 6.33 -3.65 3.60
CA VAL A 34 6.72 -4.70 4.53
C VAL A 34 5.64 -5.76 4.52
N SER A 35 5.99 -7.02 4.29
CA SER A 35 5.03 -8.10 4.28
C SER A 35 5.33 -9.11 5.39
N ARG A 36 4.26 -9.69 5.94
CA ARG A 36 4.33 -10.74 6.95
C ARG A 36 3.31 -11.81 6.62
N GLY A 37 3.77 -13.07 6.60
CA GLY A 37 2.88 -14.17 6.30
C GLY A 37 2.45 -14.27 4.84
N PHE A 38 2.91 -13.39 4.00
CA PHE A 38 2.67 -13.43 2.57
C PHE A 38 3.87 -14.10 1.91
N VAL A 39 3.73 -15.38 1.61
CA VAL A 39 4.85 -16.17 1.11
C VAL A 39 4.68 -16.41 -0.39
N TYR A 40 5.55 -15.80 -1.16
CA TYR A 40 5.68 -16.07 -2.58
C TYR A 40 7.14 -16.28 -2.86
N VAL A 41 7.55 -17.54 -2.86
CA VAL A 41 8.92 -17.94 -2.53
C VAL A 41 10.01 -17.44 -3.45
N ARG A 42 9.84 -17.41 -4.75
CA ARG A 42 10.94 -16.99 -5.64
C ARG A 42 10.72 -15.66 -6.33
N GLU A 43 9.49 -15.25 -6.42
CA GLU A 43 9.11 -14.08 -7.19
C GLU A 43 8.72 -12.92 -6.29
N SER A 44 8.86 -13.10 -4.98
CA SER A 44 8.36 -12.12 -4.02
C SER A 44 9.06 -10.77 -4.12
N GLU A 45 10.36 -10.74 -4.39
CA GLU A 45 11.08 -9.48 -4.51
C GLU A 45 10.61 -8.68 -5.72
N GLN A 46 10.49 -9.34 -6.87
CA GLN A 46 10.00 -8.67 -8.08
C GLN A 46 8.53 -8.29 -7.94
N LEU A 47 7.73 -9.17 -7.36
CA LEU A 47 6.32 -8.90 -7.11
C LEU A 47 6.16 -7.67 -6.21
N MET A 48 6.92 -7.61 -5.12
CA MET A 48 6.85 -6.48 -4.20
C MET A 48 7.36 -5.19 -4.84
N GLU A 49 8.41 -5.26 -5.64
CA GLU A 49 8.91 -4.07 -6.33
C GLU A 49 7.91 -3.55 -7.36
N ASP A 50 7.27 -4.44 -8.11
CA ASP A 50 6.26 -4.04 -9.08
C ASP A 50 5.01 -3.50 -8.37
N ALA A 51 4.65 -4.11 -7.24
CA ALA A 51 3.55 -3.60 -6.41
C ALA A 51 3.86 -2.20 -5.89
N ARG A 52 5.09 -1.98 -5.43
CA ARG A 52 5.53 -0.66 -4.98
C ARG A 52 5.39 0.38 -6.08
N LYS A 53 5.78 0.03 -7.30
CA LYS A 53 5.63 0.93 -8.44
C LYS A 53 4.17 1.22 -8.76
N ALA A 54 3.32 0.21 -8.69
CA ALA A 54 1.88 0.40 -8.92
C ALA A 54 1.26 1.34 -7.89
N VAL A 55 1.65 1.17 -6.64
CA VAL A 55 1.19 2.05 -5.56
C VAL A 55 1.75 3.45 -5.75
N ALA A 56 3.02 3.57 -6.11
CA ALA A 56 3.64 4.88 -6.35
C ALA A 56 2.96 5.63 -7.48
N ASP A 57 2.60 4.95 -8.56
CA ASP A 57 1.88 5.56 -9.67
C ASP A 57 0.49 6.04 -9.26
N ALA A 58 -0.24 5.21 -8.52
CA ALA A 58 -1.56 5.56 -8.03
C ALA A 58 -1.49 6.74 -7.07
N LEU A 59 -0.48 6.74 -6.21
CA LEU A 59 -0.25 7.82 -5.25
C LEU A 59 0.10 9.12 -5.95
N ASP A 60 0.94 9.07 -6.97
CA ASP A 60 1.31 10.26 -7.74
C ASP A 60 0.09 10.91 -8.37
N LYS A 61 -0.78 10.11 -8.98
CA LYS A 61 -2.03 10.63 -9.55
C LYS A 61 -2.92 11.24 -8.49
N CYS A 62 -3.00 10.61 -7.34
CA CYS A 62 -3.82 11.09 -6.23
C CYS A 62 -3.30 12.41 -5.68
N LEU A 63 -1.98 12.54 -5.53
CA LEU A 63 -1.36 13.72 -4.96
C LEU A 63 -1.34 14.93 -5.89
N ARG A 64 -1.59 14.74 -7.18
CA ARG A 64 -1.74 15.84 -8.11
C ARG A 64 -3.04 16.63 -7.90
N GLY A 65 -4.02 16.02 -7.20
CA GLY A 65 -5.27 16.69 -6.87
C GLY A 65 -5.06 17.75 -5.79
N LYS A 66 -5.81 18.85 -5.86
CA LYS A 66 -5.61 19.98 -4.97
C LYS A 66 -6.13 19.77 -3.54
N HIS A 67 -7.04 18.83 -3.34
CA HIS A 67 -7.68 18.64 -2.03
C HIS A 67 -7.77 17.16 -1.70
N THR A 68 -6.61 16.53 -1.54
CA THR A 68 -6.57 15.12 -1.20
C THR A 68 -6.42 14.96 0.30
N ASP A 69 -7.41 14.38 0.97
CA ASP A 69 -7.27 14.07 2.37
C ASP A 69 -6.58 12.72 2.57
N TRP A 70 -6.13 12.49 3.79
CA TRP A 70 -5.37 11.29 4.11
C TRP A 70 -6.19 10.01 4.02
N ASN A 71 -7.49 10.09 4.30
CA ASN A 71 -8.36 8.93 4.17
C ASN A 71 -8.44 8.48 2.72
N LYS A 72 -8.53 9.44 1.80
CA LYS A 72 -8.52 9.14 0.38
C LYS A 72 -7.19 8.55 -0.07
N ILE A 73 -6.08 9.10 0.41
CA ILE A 73 -4.75 8.57 0.11
C ILE A 73 -4.63 7.12 0.58
N LYS A 74 -5.08 6.82 1.79
CA LYS A 74 -5.05 5.46 2.33
C LYS A 74 -5.89 4.51 1.49
N LEU A 75 -7.07 4.94 1.06
CA LEU A 75 -7.92 4.11 0.20
C LEU A 75 -7.27 3.84 -1.15
N VAL A 76 -6.64 4.84 -1.76
CA VAL A 76 -5.96 4.69 -3.03
C VAL A 76 -4.83 3.68 -2.91
N ILE A 77 -4.02 3.78 -1.86
CA ILE A 77 -2.92 2.84 -1.60
C ILE A 77 -3.45 1.43 -1.43
N ARG A 78 -4.47 1.26 -0.59
CA ARG A 78 -5.04 -0.05 -0.32
C ARG A 78 -5.63 -0.68 -1.58
N ASP A 79 -6.38 0.09 -2.34
CA ASP A 79 -7.03 -0.41 -3.55
C ASP A 79 -6.01 -0.79 -4.62
N ALA A 80 -4.99 0.05 -4.81
CA ALA A 80 -3.94 -0.23 -5.79
C ALA A 80 -3.17 -1.50 -5.42
N MET A 81 -2.82 -1.66 -4.15
CA MET A 81 -2.11 -2.84 -3.68
C MET A 81 -2.97 -4.09 -3.81
N ASN A 82 -4.21 -4.04 -3.35
CA ASN A 82 -5.12 -5.18 -3.43
C ASN A 82 -5.36 -5.61 -4.87
N ASP A 83 -5.58 -4.65 -5.75
CA ASP A 83 -5.83 -4.94 -7.15
C ASP A 83 -4.62 -5.60 -7.80
N TYR A 84 -3.44 -5.07 -7.53
CA TYR A 84 -2.21 -5.61 -8.10
C TYR A 84 -1.93 -7.03 -7.58
N ILE A 85 -2.00 -7.22 -6.27
CA ILE A 85 -1.73 -8.52 -5.66
C ILE A 85 -2.76 -9.56 -6.13
N TRP A 86 -4.02 -9.18 -6.19
CA TRP A 86 -5.06 -10.09 -6.67
C TRP A 86 -4.83 -10.52 -8.12
N LYS A 87 -4.49 -9.57 -8.99
CA LYS A 87 -4.24 -9.89 -10.40
C LYS A 87 -3.07 -10.83 -10.58
N LYS A 88 -2.05 -10.69 -9.75
CA LYS A 88 -0.83 -11.49 -9.89
C LYS A 88 -0.88 -12.81 -9.14
N THR A 89 -1.54 -12.87 -8.00
CA THR A 89 -1.45 -14.03 -7.11
C THR A 89 -2.79 -14.67 -6.79
N LYS A 90 -3.90 -13.99 -7.04
CA LYS A 90 -5.23 -14.40 -6.58
C LYS A 90 -5.33 -14.53 -5.07
N ARG A 91 -4.50 -13.77 -4.34
CA ARG A 91 -4.53 -13.70 -2.88
C ARG A 91 -4.97 -12.31 -2.45
N ARG A 92 -5.51 -12.26 -1.25
CA ARG A 92 -6.03 -11.02 -0.65
C ARG A 92 -5.45 -10.81 0.73
N PRO A 93 -4.18 -10.39 0.82
CA PRO A 93 -3.62 -10.06 2.12
C PRO A 93 -4.31 -8.82 2.69
N MET A 94 -4.21 -8.66 4.01
CA MET A 94 -4.65 -7.43 4.65
C MET A 94 -3.64 -6.33 4.32
N VAL A 95 -4.09 -5.25 3.71
CA VAL A 95 -3.22 -4.11 3.38
C VAL A 95 -3.45 -3.00 4.40
N ILE A 96 -2.38 -2.61 5.07
CA ILE A 96 -2.42 -1.56 6.09
C ILE A 96 -1.58 -0.38 5.60
N PRO A 97 -2.20 0.71 5.15
CA PRO A 97 -1.47 1.91 4.77
C PRO A 97 -1.12 2.73 6.01
N ILE A 98 0.12 3.18 6.10
CA ILE A 98 0.59 4.05 7.17
C ILE A 98 1.17 5.29 6.55
N ILE A 99 0.63 6.45 6.91
CA ILE A 99 1.11 7.73 6.43
C ILE A 99 1.76 8.45 7.61
N MET A 100 3.03 8.82 7.42
CA MET A 100 3.76 9.64 8.37
C MET A 100 3.86 11.04 7.82
N ASP A 101 3.57 12.03 8.63
CA ASP A 101 3.71 13.43 8.21
C ASP A 101 4.89 14.07 8.91
N VAL A 102 5.59 14.89 8.15
CA VAL A 102 6.76 15.61 8.64
C VAL A 102 6.58 17.09 8.31
N ASP A 103 6.87 17.92 9.29
CA ASP A 103 6.88 19.36 9.12
C ASP A 103 8.32 19.80 8.85
N VAL A 104 8.59 20.08 7.58
CA VAL A 104 9.95 20.41 7.14
C VAL A 104 10.17 21.91 7.13
#